data_3484e170c1149e8658f04cd320e6ef0f
#
_entry.id   3484e170c1149e8658f04cd320e6ef0f
#
_cell.length_a   1.000
_cell.length_b   1.000
_cell.length_c   1.000
_cell.angle_alpha   90.00
_cell.angle_beta   90.00
_cell.angle_gamma   90.00
#
_symmetry.space_group_name_H-M   'P 1'
#
loop_
_entity.id
_entity.type
_entity.pdbx_description
1 polymer ?
#
loop_
_entity_poly.entity_id
_entity_poly.type
_entity_poly.pdbx_seq_one_letter_code
_entity_poly.pdbx_strand_id
1 'polypeptide(L)'
;LIIGGAVSGSTAVKKLTDEGIRCVVVEQNKMPYGKIEDGLPRWHEKQRINEYFKIDDIISHELVDFVPLTRIGKDVSFEEIYNMGWSCIYFANGAWKDRSFPIKEIEDFNNFYYQNPFVYWFNHYHEPSYNGPKVDIKDDAIVIGGGLASIDVCKITQLELVRQKVESKIENFDIIEMEHKGIPKYLEQYDMKYEDLGINGTTLVYRRNIENMPLTTIPEDATPEMVEKRKLARRKILNNTLDKFLFKVAECTQPVGLSYDCLLYTSDAADDGLC
;
A
#
# COMPACT_ATOMS: atom_id res chain seq x y z
N LEU A 1 28.35 -1.86 7.96
CA LEU A 1 27.57 -1.95 6.74
C LEU A 1 26.08 -1.95 7.04
N ILE A 2 25.28 -1.23 6.25
CA ILE A 2 23.81 -1.18 6.34
C ILE A 2 23.26 -1.59 4.97
N ILE A 3 22.34 -2.56 4.96
CA ILE A 3 21.71 -3.07 3.74
C ILE A 3 20.29 -2.51 3.67
N GLY A 4 20.07 -1.57 2.76
CA GLY A 4 18.84 -0.80 2.59
C GLY A 4 18.89 0.57 3.29
N GLY A 5 18.65 1.64 2.53
CA GLY A 5 18.81 3.03 2.97
C GLY A 5 17.52 3.73 3.42
N ALA A 6 16.34 3.08 3.31
CA ALA A 6 15.05 3.70 3.63
C ALA A 6 14.86 3.95 5.15
N VAL A 7 13.64 4.01 5.65
CA VAL A 7 13.31 4.44 7.03
C VAL A 7 14.16 3.76 8.10
N SER A 8 14.27 2.43 8.09
CA SER A 8 15.05 1.69 9.10
C SER A 8 16.55 1.93 8.95
N GLY A 9 17.04 1.89 7.70
CA GLY A 9 18.47 2.10 7.40
C GLY A 9 18.92 3.52 7.73
N SER A 10 18.22 4.54 7.26
CA SER A 10 18.54 5.95 7.55
C SER A 10 18.48 6.25 9.05
N THR A 11 17.50 5.68 9.78
CA THR A 11 17.43 5.81 11.25
C THR A 11 18.65 5.20 11.93
N ALA A 12 19.12 4.03 11.47
CA ALA A 12 20.33 3.42 12.00
C ALA A 12 21.57 4.25 11.63
N VAL A 13 21.69 4.71 10.39
CA VAL A 13 22.74 5.62 9.94
C VAL A 13 22.84 6.83 10.85
N LYS A 14 21.72 7.55 11.04
CA LYS A 14 21.70 8.74 11.89
C LYS A 14 22.26 8.47 13.29
N LYS A 15 21.77 7.41 13.95
CA LYS A 15 22.25 7.05 15.29
C LYS A 15 23.74 6.72 15.34
N LEU A 16 24.24 6.05 14.32
CA LEU A 16 25.65 5.66 14.24
C LEU A 16 26.55 6.87 13.93
N THR A 17 26.15 7.73 13.03
CA THR A 17 26.91 8.93 12.69
C THR A 17 26.91 9.97 13.83
N ASP A 18 25.81 10.08 14.60
CA ASP A 18 25.74 10.90 15.82
C ASP A 18 26.81 10.45 16.88
N GLU A 19 27.22 9.15 16.85
CA GLU A 19 28.29 8.58 17.68
C GLU A 19 29.68 8.56 16.98
N GLY A 20 29.80 9.23 15.83
CA GLY A 20 31.04 9.30 15.06
C GLY A 20 31.40 8.02 14.31
N ILE A 21 30.49 7.09 14.12
CA ILE A 21 30.72 5.81 13.44
C ILE A 21 30.47 5.96 11.95
N ARG A 22 31.48 5.62 11.13
CA ARG A 22 31.37 5.60 9.68
C ARG A 22 30.48 4.45 9.20
N CYS A 23 29.58 4.76 8.26
CA CYS A 23 28.62 3.83 7.70
C CYS A 23 28.81 3.68 6.18
N VAL A 24 28.67 2.46 5.69
CA VAL A 24 28.44 2.19 4.27
C VAL A 24 27.01 1.72 4.11
N VAL A 25 26.25 2.35 3.23
CA VAL A 25 24.84 2.01 2.95
C VAL A 25 24.74 1.45 1.54
N VAL A 26 24.36 0.19 1.42
CA VAL A 26 24.11 -0.48 0.13
C VAL A 26 22.61 -0.49 -0.15
N GLU A 27 22.22 0.01 -1.34
CA GLU A 27 20.82 0.12 -1.75
C GLU A 27 20.63 -0.45 -3.16
N GLN A 28 19.60 -1.27 -3.34
CA GLN A 28 19.28 -1.88 -4.64
C GLN A 28 18.73 -0.89 -5.67
N ASN A 29 18.09 0.18 -5.22
CA ASN A 29 17.50 1.21 -6.05
C ASN A 29 18.49 2.39 -6.21
N LYS A 30 18.17 3.28 -7.15
CA LYS A 30 18.95 4.51 -7.35
C LYS A 30 18.85 5.44 -6.15
N MET A 31 17.68 5.53 -5.55
CA MET A 31 17.37 6.37 -4.37
C MET A 31 16.94 5.50 -3.19
N PRO A 32 17.28 5.88 -1.95
CA PRO A 32 17.07 5.06 -0.76
C PRO A 32 15.67 5.23 -0.14
N TYR A 33 14.64 5.38 -0.96
CA TYR A 33 13.30 5.72 -0.44
C TYR A 33 12.43 4.49 -0.14
N GLY A 34 12.71 3.36 -0.78
CA GLY A 34 12.04 2.09 -0.54
C GLY A 34 10.52 2.20 -0.60
N LYS A 35 9.82 1.67 0.40
CA LYS A 35 8.34 1.67 0.42
C LYS A 35 7.70 3.05 0.65
N ILE A 36 8.45 4.09 0.94
CA ILE A 36 7.92 5.46 0.94
C ILE A 36 7.50 5.83 -0.49
N GLU A 37 8.30 5.43 -1.49
CA GLU A 37 8.00 5.67 -2.90
C GLU A 37 7.01 4.65 -3.46
N ASP A 38 7.26 3.36 -3.26
CA ASP A 38 6.51 2.29 -3.92
C ASP A 38 5.28 1.80 -3.14
N GLY A 39 5.23 2.02 -1.85
CA GLY A 39 4.21 1.45 -0.96
C GLY A 39 3.25 2.45 -0.34
N LEU A 40 3.52 3.76 -0.42
CA LEU A 40 2.56 4.82 -0.10
C LEU A 40 1.87 5.28 -1.39
N PRO A 41 0.53 5.34 -1.45
CA PRO A 41 -0.17 5.90 -2.60
C PRO A 41 0.29 7.31 -2.95
N ARG A 42 0.29 7.63 -4.24
CA ARG A 42 0.84 8.89 -4.78
C ARG A 42 0.17 10.17 -4.27
N TRP A 43 -1.04 10.10 -3.72
CA TRP A 43 -1.67 11.26 -3.07
C TRP A 43 -1.01 11.68 -1.75
N HIS A 44 -0.16 10.85 -1.15
CA HIS A 44 0.65 11.21 0.03
C HIS A 44 1.91 12.01 -0.34
N GLU A 45 1.89 12.77 -1.42
CA GLU A 45 3.04 13.46 -2.00
C GLU A 45 3.83 14.28 -0.97
N LYS A 46 3.14 15.14 -0.19
CA LYS A 46 3.80 15.97 0.83
C LYS A 46 4.53 15.14 1.89
N GLN A 47 3.92 14.02 2.30
CA GLN A 47 4.53 13.11 3.27
C GLN A 47 5.75 12.43 2.66
N ARG A 48 5.65 11.94 1.43
CA ARG A 48 6.75 11.31 0.68
C ARG A 48 7.92 12.28 0.55
N ILE A 49 7.68 13.49 0.06
CA ILE A 49 8.72 14.53 -0.11
C ILE A 49 9.42 14.86 1.22
N ASN A 50 8.67 15.02 2.30
CA ASN A 50 9.26 15.29 3.61
C ASN A 50 10.16 14.15 4.10
N GLU A 51 9.77 12.90 3.86
CA GLU A 51 10.60 11.75 4.22
C GLU A 51 11.83 11.62 3.30
N TYR A 52 11.72 11.95 2.01
CA TYR A 52 12.85 12.00 1.09
C TYR A 52 13.92 12.98 1.59
N PHE A 53 13.53 14.22 1.90
CA PHE A 53 14.47 15.22 2.41
C PHE A 53 15.18 14.76 3.70
N LYS A 54 14.46 14.11 4.62
CA LYS A 54 15.08 13.57 5.85
C LYS A 54 16.10 12.48 5.54
N ILE A 55 15.77 11.57 4.62
CA ILE A 55 16.67 10.48 4.24
C ILE A 55 17.88 11.04 3.51
N ASP A 56 17.70 11.98 2.59
CA ASP A 56 18.77 12.60 1.83
C ASP A 56 19.77 13.32 2.74
N ASP A 57 19.27 14.09 3.72
CA ASP A 57 20.10 14.78 4.72
C ASP A 57 20.97 13.78 5.50
N ILE A 58 20.38 12.66 5.96
CA ILE A 58 21.07 11.63 6.70
C ILE A 58 22.12 10.91 5.83
N ILE A 59 21.76 10.54 4.60
CA ILE A 59 22.64 9.79 3.69
C ILE A 59 23.77 10.66 3.15
N SER A 60 23.58 11.98 3.08
CA SER A 60 24.59 12.94 2.64
C SER A 60 25.62 13.30 3.72
N HIS A 61 25.54 12.71 4.91
CA HIS A 61 26.47 12.97 6.01
C HIS A 61 27.91 12.51 5.66
N GLU A 62 28.94 13.25 6.07
CA GLU A 62 30.37 13.00 5.74
C GLU A 62 30.91 11.64 6.18
N LEU A 63 30.28 10.99 7.18
CA LEU A 63 30.63 9.66 7.64
C LEU A 63 29.85 8.55 6.90
N VAL A 64 29.14 8.87 5.81
CA VAL A 64 28.33 7.91 5.06
C VAL A 64 28.85 7.73 3.64
N ASP A 65 29.14 6.51 3.28
CA ASP A 65 29.40 6.10 1.90
C ASP A 65 28.14 5.42 1.35
N PHE A 66 27.44 6.06 0.40
CA PHE A 66 26.23 5.53 -0.22
C PHE A 66 26.53 4.79 -1.51
N VAL A 67 26.11 3.52 -1.60
CA VAL A 67 26.33 2.62 -2.74
C VAL A 67 24.98 2.22 -3.33
N PRO A 68 24.42 3.01 -4.27
CA PRO A 68 23.16 2.70 -4.94
C PRO A 68 23.31 1.60 -5.99
N LEU A 69 22.15 1.15 -6.53
CA LEU A 69 22.05 0.19 -7.63
C LEU A 69 22.81 -1.12 -7.39
N THR A 70 22.93 -1.52 -6.13
CA THR A 70 23.66 -2.72 -5.72
C THR A 70 22.73 -3.66 -4.96
N ARG A 71 22.34 -4.75 -5.60
CA ARG A 71 21.45 -5.76 -5.02
C ARG A 71 22.26 -6.94 -4.48
N ILE A 72 22.18 -7.15 -3.16
CA ILE A 72 22.78 -8.31 -2.51
C ILE A 72 22.15 -9.61 -3.03
N GLY A 73 23.00 -10.58 -3.35
CA GLY A 73 22.58 -11.86 -3.95
C GLY A 73 22.47 -11.83 -5.48
N LYS A 74 22.68 -10.66 -6.11
CA LYS A 74 22.73 -10.52 -7.58
C LYS A 74 24.03 -9.86 -8.03
N ASP A 75 24.33 -8.66 -7.55
CA ASP A 75 25.47 -7.86 -7.96
C ASP A 75 26.70 -8.14 -7.08
N VAL A 76 26.46 -8.50 -5.84
CA VAL A 76 27.44 -8.94 -4.86
C VAL A 76 26.81 -10.02 -3.99
N SER A 77 27.52 -11.10 -3.70
CA SER A 77 27.03 -12.16 -2.82
C SER A 77 27.09 -11.72 -1.35
N PHE A 78 26.28 -12.36 -0.50
CA PHE A 78 26.37 -12.12 0.94
C PHE A 78 27.71 -12.62 1.53
N GLU A 79 28.25 -13.70 0.98
CA GLU A 79 29.53 -14.24 1.39
C GLU A 79 30.68 -13.26 1.14
N GLU A 80 30.70 -12.62 -0.05
CA GLU A 80 31.70 -11.56 -0.35
C GLU A 80 31.58 -10.41 0.66
N ILE A 81 30.36 -9.92 0.92
CA ILE A 81 30.12 -8.87 1.90
C ILE A 81 30.59 -9.28 3.30
N TYR A 82 30.26 -10.49 3.73
CA TYR A 82 30.66 -11.00 5.05
C TYR A 82 32.17 -11.05 5.22
N ASN A 83 32.89 -11.45 4.17
CA ASN A 83 34.36 -11.57 4.15
C ASN A 83 35.09 -10.22 4.03
N MET A 84 34.39 -9.10 3.80
CA MET A 84 34.99 -7.76 3.79
C MET A 84 35.43 -7.26 5.17
N GLY A 85 35.09 -7.95 6.25
CA GLY A 85 35.52 -7.62 7.61
C GLY A 85 34.81 -6.46 8.28
N TRP A 86 33.55 -6.29 8.02
CA TRP A 86 32.70 -5.29 8.68
C TRP A 86 32.57 -5.54 10.19
N SER A 87 32.66 -4.49 10.99
CA SER A 87 32.41 -4.60 12.45
C SER A 87 30.96 -5.03 12.76
N CYS A 88 30.00 -4.64 11.89
CA CYS A 88 28.60 -5.02 11.97
C CYS A 88 27.95 -4.97 10.60
N ILE A 89 27.02 -5.88 10.33
CA ILE A 89 26.15 -5.85 9.17
C ILE A 89 24.71 -5.71 9.67
N TYR A 90 24.05 -4.61 9.31
CA TYR A 90 22.68 -4.32 9.70
C TYR A 90 21.73 -4.49 8.50
N PHE A 91 20.75 -5.39 8.65
CA PHE A 91 19.74 -5.63 7.62
C PHE A 91 18.54 -4.69 7.78
N ALA A 92 18.40 -3.75 6.86
CA ALA A 92 17.30 -2.80 6.77
C ALA A 92 16.53 -2.91 5.44
N ASN A 93 16.60 -4.08 4.80
CA ASN A 93 16.11 -4.35 3.45
C ASN A 93 14.58 -4.39 3.31
N GLY A 94 13.82 -4.21 4.39
CA GLY A 94 12.37 -4.18 4.38
C GLY A 94 11.71 -5.53 4.05
N ALA A 95 10.38 -5.53 3.98
CA ALA A 95 9.56 -6.71 3.66
C ALA A 95 8.92 -6.52 2.27
N TRP A 96 9.66 -6.85 1.21
CA TRP A 96 9.20 -6.70 -0.18
C TRP A 96 8.32 -7.84 -0.65
N LYS A 97 8.48 -9.03 -0.07
CA LYS A 97 7.65 -10.17 -0.41
C LYS A 97 6.42 -10.21 0.50
N ASP A 98 5.25 -10.23 -0.12
CA ASP A 98 4.01 -10.44 0.61
C ASP A 98 3.97 -11.85 1.21
N ARG A 99 3.28 -12.03 2.34
CA ARG A 99 3.03 -13.34 2.91
C ARG A 99 1.92 -14.02 2.12
N SER A 100 2.12 -15.29 1.76
CA SER A 100 1.08 -16.07 1.09
C SER A 100 -0.19 -16.08 1.92
N PHE A 101 -1.31 -15.92 1.24
CA PHE A 101 -2.62 -15.95 1.87
C PHE A 101 -2.98 -17.39 2.27
N PRO A 102 -3.62 -17.63 3.44
CA PRO A 102 -3.84 -18.98 3.97
C PRO A 102 -5.02 -19.73 3.31
N ILE A 103 -5.43 -19.34 2.11
CA ILE A 103 -6.39 -20.07 1.28
C ILE A 103 -5.62 -20.68 0.12
N LYS A 104 -5.72 -21.99 -0.05
CA LYS A 104 -5.08 -22.70 -1.16
C LYS A 104 -5.63 -22.19 -2.48
N GLU A 105 -4.77 -22.17 -3.48
CA GLU A 105 -5.11 -21.85 -4.87
C GLU A 105 -5.64 -20.41 -5.12
N ILE A 106 -5.64 -19.54 -4.09
CA ILE A 106 -6.12 -18.17 -4.28
C ILE A 106 -5.25 -17.39 -5.26
N GLU A 107 -3.95 -17.71 -5.31
CA GLU A 107 -2.98 -17.05 -6.18
C GLU A 107 -3.15 -17.44 -7.67
N ASP A 108 -3.92 -18.51 -7.94
CA ASP A 108 -4.24 -18.97 -9.30
C ASP A 108 -5.39 -18.16 -9.94
N PHE A 109 -6.06 -17.32 -9.14
CA PHE A 109 -7.16 -16.48 -9.63
C PHE A 109 -6.62 -15.20 -10.26
N ASN A 110 -7.04 -14.91 -11.48
CA ASN A 110 -6.58 -13.78 -12.28
C ASN A 110 -6.78 -12.40 -11.62
N ASN A 111 -7.77 -12.26 -10.73
CA ASN A 111 -8.14 -11.02 -10.08
C ASN A 111 -7.76 -11.01 -8.59
N PHE A 112 -6.79 -11.81 -8.19
CA PHE A 112 -6.19 -11.77 -6.86
C PHE A 112 -4.91 -10.95 -6.88
N TYR A 113 -4.82 -9.98 -6.01
CA TYR A 113 -3.67 -9.08 -5.92
C TYR A 113 -3.20 -8.94 -4.48
N TYR A 114 -1.89 -9.01 -4.27
CA TYR A 114 -1.26 -8.59 -3.03
C TYR A 114 -1.11 -7.07 -2.97
N GLN A 115 -1.08 -6.51 -1.77
CA GLN A 115 -1.04 -5.08 -1.53
C GLN A 115 0.19 -4.39 -2.14
N ASN A 116 1.40 -4.99 -2.02
CA ASN A 116 2.60 -4.36 -2.54
C ASN A 116 2.56 -4.14 -4.06
N PRO A 117 2.31 -5.15 -4.92
CA PRO A 117 2.23 -4.95 -6.37
C PRO A 117 1.01 -4.09 -6.77
N PHE A 118 -0.08 -4.12 -6.00
CA PHE A 118 -1.27 -3.33 -6.27
C PHE A 118 -1.02 -1.82 -6.08
N VAL A 119 -0.39 -1.42 -4.96
CA VAL A 119 -0.06 -0.01 -4.70
C VAL A 119 1.05 0.46 -5.64
N TYR A 120 2.05 -0.39 -5.92
CA TYR A 120 3.07 -0.09 -6.92
C TYR A 120 2.45 0.20 -8.30
N TRP A 121 1.53 -0.65 -8.77
CA TRP A 121 0.77 -0.40 -10.00
C TRP A 121 0.07 0.95 -9.96
N PHE A 122 -0.69 1.26 -8.92
CA PHE A 122 -1.41 2.52 -8.81
C PHE A 122 -0.49 3.75 -8.85
N ASN A 123 0.69 3.64 -8.26
CA ASN A 123 1.66 4.74 -8.25
C ASN A 123 2.24 5.01 -9.63
N HIS A 124 2.38 3.98 -10.48
CA HIS A 124 3.19 4.06 -11.71
C HIS A 124 2.43 3.83 -13.01
N TYR A 125 1.20 3.25 -13.01
CA TYR A 125 0.51 2.87 -14.25
C TYR A 125 0.26 4.03 -15.22
N HIS A 126 0.26 5.26 -14.74
CA HIS A 126 0.08 6.47 -15.55
C HIS A 126 1.37 6.96 -16.22
N GLU A 127 2.52 6.40 -15.86
CA GLU A 127 3.81 6.77 -16.43
C GLU A 127 3.99 6.14 -17.82
N PRO A 128 4.45 6.90 -18.82
CA PRO A 128 4.64 6.37 -20.18
C PRO A 128 5.62 5.19 -20.26
N SER A 129 6.55 5.10 -19.31
CA SER A 129 7.56 4.04 -19.21
C SER A 129 7.09 2.81 -18.45
N TYR A 130 5.86 2.82 -17.89
CA TYR A 130 5.37 1.71 -17.09
C TYR A 130 5.17 0.44 -17.93
N ASN A 131 5.85 -0.63 -17.55
CA ASN A 131 5.79 -1.94 -18.17
C ASN A 131 5.47 -3.08 -17.18
N GLY A 132 5.03 -2.71 -15.99
CA GLY A 132 4.66 -3.65 -14.92
C GLY A 132 3.32 -4.36 -15.15
N PRO A 133 2.90 -5.19 -14.19
CA PRO A 133 1.62 -5.90 -14.25
C PRO A 133 0.43 -4.94 -14.37
N LYS A 134 -0.53 -5.31 -15.21
CA LYS A 134 -1.81 -4.60 -15.27
C LYS A 134 -2.74 -5.13 -14.20
N VAL A 135 -3.42 -4.22 -13.51
CA VAL A 135 -4.47 -4.55 -12.55
C VAL A 135 -5.83 -4.27 -13.21
N ASP A 136 -6.70 -5.27 -13.17
CA ASP A 136 -8.07 -5.17 -13.66
C ASP A 136 -9.02 -5.10 -12.45
N ILE A 137 -9.46 -3.88 -12.13
CA ILE A 137 -10.34 -3.64 -11.00
C ILE A 137 -11.79 -3.88 -11.41
N LYS A 138 -12.43 -4.81 -10.73
CA LYS A 138 -13.84 -5.17 -10.91
C LYS A 138 -14.69 -4.60 -9.79
N ASP A 139 -15.96 -4.36 -10.11
CA ASP A 139 -16.97 -4.01 -9.11
C ASP A 139 -17.19 -5.19 -8.13
N ASP A 140 -17.73 -4.92 -6.96
CA ASP A 140 -17.85 -5.86 -5.84
C ASP A 140 -16.50 -6.41 -5.33
N ALA A 141 -15.43 -5.67 -5.52
CA ALA A 141 -14.11 -6.07 -5.05
C ALA A 141 -14.07 -6.22 -3.52
N ILE A 142 -13.34 -7.25 -3.06
CA ILE A 142 -13.13 -7.51 -1.63
C ILE A 142 -11.68 -7.19 -1.27
N VAL A 143 -11.49 -6.36 -0.25
CA VAL A 143 -10.18 -6.06 0.34
C VAL A 143 -10.11 -6.70 1.72
N ILE A 144 -9.09 -7.54 1.94
CA ILE A 144 -8.91 -8.25 3.21
C ILE A 144 -7.79 -7.60 3.99
N GLY A 145 -8.12 -7.05 5.16
CA GLY A 145 -7.13 -6.40 6.02
C GLY A 145 -7.76 -5.47 7.05
N GLY A 146 -6.93 -4.87 7.90
CA GLY A 146 -7.42 -3.98 8.97
C GLY A 146 -6.50 -2.80 9.26
N GLY A 147 -5.35 -2.69 8.57
CA GLY A 147 -4.41 -1.59 8.74
C GLY A 147 -4.68 -0.41 7.79
N LEU A 148 -3.92 0.66 7.94
CA LEU A 148 -4.01 1.84 7.06
C LEU A 148 -3.79 1.46 5.58
N ALA A 149 -2.87 0.54 5.30
CA ALA A 149 -2.64 0.05 3.95
C ALA A 149 -3.87 -0.60 3.30
N SER A 150 -4.69 -1.34 4.06
CA SER A 150 -5.94 -1.90 3.53
C SER A 150 -7.00 -0.84 3.25
N ILE A 151 -7.02 0.23 4.06
CA ILE A 151 -7.87 1.40 3.79
C ILE A 151 -7.42 2.09 2.49
N ASP A 152 -6.13 2.26 2.29
CA ASP A 152 -5.60 2.85 1.04
C ASP A 152 -5.93 1.97 -0.17
N VAL A 153 -5.84 0.65 -0.06
CA VAL A 153 -6.28 -0.27 -1.12
C VAL A 153 -7.78 -0.11 -1.43
N CYS A 154 -8.64 0.00 -0.40
CA CYS A 154 -10.08 0.27 -0.60
C CYS A 154 -10.29 1.61 -1.33
N LYS A 155 -9.56 2.65 -0.93
CA LYS A 155 -9.63 3.96 -1.60
C LYS A 155 -9.21 3.87 -3.07
N ILE A 156 -8.07 3.23 -3.37
CA ILE A 156 -7.61 3.03 -4.74
C ILE A 156 -8.69 2.32 -5.56
N THR A 157 -9.18 1.18 -5.06
CA THR A 157 -10.20 0.39 -5.74
C THR A 157 -11.45 1.21 -6.02
N GLN A 158 -11.94 1.95 -5.02
CA GLN A 158 -13.14 2.76 -5.14
C GLN A 158 -12.97 3.93 -6.12
N LEU A 159 -11.84 4.64 -6.04
CA LEU A 159 -11.51 5.74 -6.96
C LEU A 159 -11.38 5.25 -8.42
N GLU A 160 -10.77 4.10 -8.63
CA GLU A 160 -10.62 3.50 -9.96
C GLU A 160 -11.97 3.00 -10.53
N LEU A 161 -12.86 2.44 -9.70
CA LEU A 161 -14.22 2.09 -10.13
C LEU A 161 -15.00 3.33 -10.59
N VAL A 162 -14.91 4.44 -9.84
CA VAL A 162 -15.53 5.70 -10.23
C VAL A 162 -14.89 6.23 -11.52
N ARG A 163 -13.53 6.24 -11.61
CA ARG A 163 -12.81 6.66 -12.81
C ARG A 163 -13.33 5.95 -14.06
N GLN A 164 -13.49 4.63 -14.02
CA GLN A 164 -13.99 3.82 -15.15
C GLN A 164 -15.37 4.29 -15.66
N LYS A 165 -16.20 4.90 -14.81
CA LYS A 165 -17.56 5.36 -15.16
C LYS A 165 -17.61 6.82 -15.63
N VAL A 166 -16.65 7.66 -15.20
CA VAL A 166 -16.77 9.11 -15.38
C VAL A 166 -15.63 9.74 -16.19
N GLU A 167 -14.48 9.08 -16.34
CA GLU A 167 -13.31 9.64 -17.02
C GLU A 167 -13.62 10.15 -18.44
N SER A 168 -14.45 9.44 -19.19
CA SER A 168 -14.86 9.85 -20.54
C SER A 168 -15.89 10.99 -20.56
N LYS A 169 -16.46 11.35 -19.42
CA LYS A 169 -17.52 12.37 -19.27
C LYS A 169 -17.01 13.65 -18.63
N ILE A 170 -15.86 13.60 -17.97
CA ILE A 170 -15.27 14.73 -17.25
C ILE A 170 -14.01 15.16 -18.00
N GLU A 171 -14.02 16.37 -18.52
CA GLU A 171 -12.83 16.98 -19.12
C GLU A 171 -11.75 17.22 -18.05
N ASN A 172 -10.51 16.83 -18.34
CA ASN A 172 -9.38 16.92 -17.40
C ASN A 172 -9.61 16.19 -16.08
N PHE A 173 -10.18 14.98 -16.15
CA PHE A 173 -10.37 14.14 -14.96
C PHE A 173 -9.05 13.93 -14.18
N ASP A 174 -9.07 14.20 -12.88
CA ASP A 174 -7.93 14.01 -11.97
C ASP A 174 -8.32 13.14 -10.75
N ILE A 175 -7.78 11.93 -10.71
CA ILE A 175 -8.01 10.97 -9.61
C ILE A 175 -7.44 11.46 -8.28
N ILE A 176 -6.37 12.27 -8.30
CA ILE A 176 -5.75 12.81 -7.08
C ILE A 176 -6.63 13.94 -6.52
N GLU A 177 -7.18 14.78 -7.38
CA GLU A 177 -8.15 15.78 -6.95
C GLU A 177 -9.39 15.12 -6.34
N MET A 178 -9.90 14.02 -6.97
CA MET A 178 -11.02 13.25 -6.44
C MET A 178 -10.71 12.63 -5.08
N GLU A 179 -9.48 12.13 -4.87
CA GLU A 179 -9.06 11.65 -3.55
C GLU A 179 -9.08 12.77 -2.50
N HIS A 180 -8.53 13.93 -2.81
CA HIS A 180 -8.47 15.05 -1.87
C HIS A 180 -9.87 15.56 -1.47
N LYS A 181 -10.76 15.71 -2.44
CA LYS A 181 -12.14 16.20 -2.18
C LYS A 181 -13.05 15.14 -1.56
N GLY A 182 -12.82 13.88 -1.90
CA GLY A 182 -13.74 12.76 -1.71
C GLY A 182 -14.72 12.60 -2.88
N ILE A 183 -15.13 11.36 -3.14
CA ILE A 183 -15.96 10.99 -4.30
C ILE A 183 -17.23 11.84 -4.39
N PRO A 184 -18.08 11.98 -3.33
CA PRO A 184 -19.31 12.76 -3.45
C PRO A 184 -19.07 14.21 -3.87
N LYS A 185 -18.13 14.90 -3.21
CA LYS A 185 -17.85 16.31 -3.49
C LYS A 185 -17.18 16.53 -4.84
N TYR A 186 -16.42 15.54 -5.32
CA TYR A 186 -15.83 15.61 -6.65
C TYR A 186 -16.89 15.47 -7.73
N LEU A 187 -17.80 14.50 -7.60
CA LEU A 187 -18.88 14.27 -8.55
C LEU A 187 -19.91 15.41 -8.59
N GLU A 188 -20.21 16.00 -7.43
CA GLU A 188 -21.14 17.14 -7.31
C GLU A 188 -20.73 18.34 -8.19
N GLN A 189 -19.45 18.56 -8.43
CA GLN A 189 -18.93 19.63 -9.31
C GLN A 189 -19.34 19.46 -10.78
N TYR A 190 -19.73 18.25 -11.14
CA TYR A 190 -20.14 17.86 -12.50
C TYR A 190 -21.62 17.44 -12.57
N ASP A 191 -22.43 17.84 -11.57
CA ASP A 191 -23.83 17.47 -11.44
C ASP A 191 -24.09 15.95 -11.47
N MET A 192 -23.12 15.16 -10.98
CA MET A 192 -23.19 13.70 -10.89
C MET A 192 -23.34 13.22 -9.45
N LYS A 193 -23.97 12.06 -9.25
CA LYS A 193 -24.07 11.38 -7.96
C LYS A 193 -23.49 9.98 -8.06
N TYR A 194 -22.92 9.50 -6.97
CA TYR A 194 -22.33 8.16 -6.92
C TYR A 194 -23.38 7.06 -7.19
N GLU A 195 -24.60 7.23 -6.67
CA GLU A 195 -25.71 6.29 -6.81
C GLU A 195 -26.11 6.07 -8.28
N ASP A 196 -25.93 7.08 -9.12
CA ASP A 196 -26.27 7.04 -10.54
C ASP A 196 -25.23 6.30 -11.39
N LEU A 197 -24.06 5.97 -10.81
CA LEU A 197 -22.98 5.29 -11.52
C LEU A 197 -23.19 3.77 -11.64
N GLY A 198 -24.11 3.20 -10.87
CA GLY A 198 -24.38 1.76 -10.86
C GLY A 198 -23.16 0.95 -10.39
N ILE A 199 -22.46 1.43 -9.36
CA ILE A 199 -21.30 0.78 -8.75
C ILE A 199 -21.74 0.19 -7.41
N ASN A 200 -21.53 -1.12 -7.21
CA ASN A 200 -21.71 -1.77 -5.91
C ASN A 200 -20.58 -1.42 -4.94
N GLY A 201 -19.38 -1.21 -5.49
CA GLY A 201 -18.21 -0.72 -4.80
C GLY A 201 -17.39 -1.82 -4.13
N THR A 202 -16.51 -1.40 -3.22
CA THR A 202 -15.53 -2.24 -2.55
C THR A 202 -15.98 -2.56 -1.13
N THR A 203 -15.71 -3.78 -0.65
CA THR A 203 -15.96 -4.18 0.73
C THR A 203 -14.64 -4.50 1.44
N LEU A 204 -14.36 -3.78 2.53
CA LEU A 204 -13.26 -4.10 3.45
C LEU A 204 -13.71 -5.20 4.40
N VAL A 205 -13.04 -6.35 4.37
CA VAL A 205 -13.30 -7.49 5.26
C VAL A 205 -12.27 -7.50 6.36
N TYR A 206 -12.72 -7.44 7.62
CA TYR A 206 -11.86 -7.45 8.79
C TYR A 206 -12.32 -8.48 9.84
N ARG A 207 -11.39 -9.31 10.32
CA ARG A 207 -11.68 -10.44 11.22
C ARG A 207 -12.07 -10.08 12.67
N ARG A 208 -11.94 -8.81 13.06
CA ARG A 208 -12.27 -8.30 14.40
C ARG A 208 -13.23 -7.12 14.27
N ASN A 209 -13.66 -6.59 15.42
CA ASN A 209 -14.40 -5.32 15.43
C ASN A 209 -13.53 -4.17 14.92
N ILE A 210 -14.14 -3.20 14.26
CA ILE A 210 -13.46 -2.01 13.70
C ILE A 210 -12.66 -1.23 14.73
N GLU A 211 -13.05 -1.22 15.99
CA GLU A 211 -12.30 -0.60 17.10
C GLU A 211 -10.92 -1.23 17.32
N ASN A 212 -10.76 -2.49 16.93
CA ASN A 212 -9.50 -3.22 17.03
C ASN A 212 -8.63 -3.10 15.78
N MET A 213 -9.06 -2.32 14.77
CA MET A 213 -8.23 -2.03 13.60
C MET A 213 -6.99 -1.23 14.03
N PRO A 214 -5.78 -1.61 13.61
CA PRO A 214 -4.54 -0.93 14.02
C PRO A 214 -4.32 0.39 13.26
N LEU A 215 -5.34 1.27 13.24
CA LEU A 215 -5.31 2.58 12.58
C LEU A 215 -4.57 3.63 13.41
N THR A 216 -4.44 3.41 14.71
CA THR A 216 -3.63 4.21 15.61
C THR A 216 -2.90 3.31 16.60
N THR A 217 -1.69 3.69 16.97
CA THR A 217 -0.90 2.97 17.97
C THR A 217 -1.48 3.19 19.37
N ILE A 218 -1.57 2.11 20.15
CA ILE A 218 -1.86 2.16 21.59
C ILE A 218 -0.53 1.82 22.27
N PRO A 219 0.02 2.71 23.15
CA PRO A 219 1.20 2.40 23.93
C PRO A 219 1.00 1.17 24.82
N GLU A 220 2.06 0.44 25.12
CA GLU A 220 1.98 -0.75 25.97
C GLU A 220 1.56 -0.41 27.42
N ASP A 221 1.94 0.76 27.88
CA ASP A 221 1.62 1.34 29.20
C ASP A 221 0.34 2.20 29.21
N ALA A 222 -0.49 2.11 28.16
CA ALA A 222 -1.69 2.93 28.05
C ALA A 222 -2.70 2.64 29.16
N THR A 223 -3.21 3.69 29.80
CA THR A 223 -4.32 3.60 30.74
C THR A 223 -5.62 3.19 30.04
N PRO A 224 -6.62 2.61 30.77
CA PRO A 224 -7.92 2.27 30.17
C PRO A 224 -8.59 3.45 29.45
N GLU A 225 -8.47 4.66 29.99
CA GLU A 225 -9.00 5.88 29.38
C GLU A 225 -8.28 6.20 28.04
N MET A 226 -6.96 6.06 27.99
CA MET A 226 -6.19 6.22 26.76
C MET A 226 -6.58 5.19 25.71
N VAL A 227 -6.81 3.95 26.10
CA VAL A 227 -7.28 2.88 25.21
C VAL A 227 -8.62 3.25 24.57
N GLU A 228 -9.61 3.68 25.39
CA GLU A 228 -10.92 4.07 24.88
C GLU A 228 -10.84 5.30 23.96
N LYS A 229 -10.03 6.30 24.30
CA LYS A 229 -9.77 7.46 23.43
C LYS A 229 -9.19 7.03 22.09
N ARG A 230 -8.28 6.05 22.06
CA ARG A 230 -7.70 5.51 20.82
C ARG A 230 -8.72 4.73 20.00
N LYS A 231 -9.62 3.95 20.61
CA LYS A 231 -10.72 3.26 19.91
C LYS A 231 -11.66 4.27 19.23
N LEU A 232 -12.04 5.33 19.94
CA LEU A 232 -12.86 6.40 19.37
C LEU A 232 -12.17 7.09 18.19
N ALA A 233 -10.85 7.35 18.31
CA ALA A 233 -10.08 7.92 17.20
C ALA A 233 -10.07 6.98 15.97
N ARG A 234 -9.92 5.66 16.16
CA ARG A 234 -9.98 4.67 15.08
C ARG A 234 -11.33 4.68 14.35
N ARG A 235 -12.44 4.68 15.12
CA ARG A 235 -13.78 4.82 14.54
C ARG A 235 -13.92 6.11 13.73
N LYS A 236 -13.47 7.24 14.29
CA LYS A 236 -13.54 8.53 13.58
C LYS A 236 -12.75 8.53 12.27
N ILE A 237 -11.53 7.96 12.27
CA ILE A 237 -10.71 7.84 11.06
C ILE A 237 -11.47 7.02 10.02
N LEU A 238 -12.00 5.85 10.41
CA LEU A 238 -12.73 4.98 9.49
C LEU A 238 -13.99 5.66 8.94
N ASN A 239 -14.85 6.23 9.81
CA ASN A 239 -16.08 6.88 9.39
C ASN A 239 -15.82 8.03 8.41
N ASN A 240 -14.84 8.90 8.72
CA ASN A 240 -14.46 9.98 7.81
C ASN A 240 -14.02 9.46 6.44
N THR A 241 -13.38 8.28 6.41
CA THR A 241 -12.95 7.65 5.16
C THR A 241 -14.14 7.04 4.42
N LEU A 242 -15.07 6.41 5.13
CA LEU A 242 -16.29 5.87 4.54
C LEU A 242 -17.15 6.98 3.92
N ASP A 243 -17.34 8.11 4.61
CA ASP A 243 -18.07 9.26 4.10
C ASP A 243 -17.46 9.84 2.81
N LYS A 244 -16.13 9.77 2.68
CA LYS A 244 -15.40 10.30 1.53
C LYS A 244 -15.36 9.34 0.33
N PHE A 245 -15.19 8.05 0.60
CA PHE A 245 -14.87 7.07 -0.45
C PHE A 245 -15.94 6.00 -0.67
N LEU A 246 -16.96 5.94 0.17
CA LEU A 246 -18.19 5.16 0.00
C LEU A 246 -18.00 3.64 -0.13
N PHE A 247 -16.88 3.09 0.36
CA PHE A 247 -16.70 1.65 0.43
C PHE A 247 -17.41 1.06 1.66
N LYS A 248 -17.65 -0.24 1.65
CA LYS A 248 -18.35 -0.97 2.72
C LYS A 248 -17.35 -1.63 3.68
N VAL A 249 -17.81 -1.95 4.90
CA VAL A 249 -17.01 -2.70 5.88
C VAL A 249 -17.81 -3.90 6.39
N ALA A 250 -17.19 -5.08 6.31
CA ALA A 250 -17.66 -6.31 6.94
C ALA A 250 -16.71 -6.65 8.09
N GLU A 251 -17.08 -6.25 9.31
CA GLU A 251 -16.32 -6.58 10.51
C GLU A 251 -16.66 -7.97 11.02
N CYS A 252 -15.80 -8.53 11.91
CA CYS A 252 -15.93 -9.88 12.48
C CYS A 252 -16.10 -10.96 11.39
N THR A 253 -15.53 -10.72 10.21
CA THR A 253 -15.67 -11.55 9.01
C THR A 253 -14.30 -12.02 8.56
N GLN A 254 -14.17 -13.32 8.27
CA GLN A 254 -12.95 -13.93 7.80
C GLN A 254 -13.25 -14.79 6.57
N PRO A 255 -12.51 -14.64 5.47
CA PRO A 255 -12.63 -15.54 4.33
C PRO A 255 -12.11 -16.93 4.72
N VAL A 256 -12.84 -17.95 4.31
CA VAL A 256 -12.52 -19.36 4.61
C VAL A 256 -12.20 -20.17 3.36
N GLY A 257 -12.52 -19.66 2.19
CA GLY A 257 -12.29 -20.32 0.93
C GLY A 257 -12.73 -19.46 -0.25
N LEU A 258 -12.50 -19.95 -1.44
CA LEU A 258 -12.99 -19.43 -2.72
C LEU A 258 -13.78 -20.50 -3.42
N SER A 259 -14.85 -20.10 -4.10
CA SER A 259 -15.60 -20.94 -5.00
C SER A 259 -16.04 -20.12 -6.20
N TYR A 260 -16.09 -20.77 -7.36
CA TYR A 260 -16.81 -20.22 -8.50
C TYR A 260 -18.29 -20.55 -8.37
N ASP A 261 -19.13 -19.54 -8.57
CA ASP A 261 -20.56 -19.77 -8.74
C ASP A 261 -20.85 -19.90 -10.23
N CYS A 262 -20.98 -21.12 -10.70
CA CYS A 262 -21.30 -21.41 -12.10
C CYS A 262 -22.63 -20.80 -12.58
N LEU A 263 -23.53 -20.46 -11.65
CA LEU A 263 -24.79 -19.80 -11.96
C LEU A 263 -24.62 -18.32 -12.37
N LEU A 264 -23.46 -17.73 -12.07
CA LEU A 264 -23.10 -16.37 -12.51
C LEU A 264 -22.59 -16.32 -13.95
N TYR A 265 -22.20 -17.50 -14.50
CA TYR A 265 -21.83 -17.60 -15.90
C TYR A 265 -23.11 -17.75 -16.72
N THR A 266 -23.27 -16.87 -17.68
CA THR A 266 -24.35 -16.90 -18.65
C THR A 266 -24.26 -18.15 -19.54
N SER A 267 -25.17 -18.31 -20.48
CA SER A 267 -25.20 -19.42 -21.44
C SER A 267 -23.84 -19.78 -22.05
N ASP A 268 -22.92 -18.84 -22.19
CA ASP A 268 -21.60 -19.05 -22.80
C ASP A 268 -20.70 -19.98 -21.95
N ALA A 269 -20.78 -19.90 -20.61
CA ALA A 269 -19.98 -20.76 -19.74
C ALA A 269 -20.49 -22.21 -19.72
N ALA A 270 -21.78 -22.43 -19.95
CA ALA A 270 -22.36 -23.74 -20.05
C ALA A 270 -21.98 -24.45 -21.39
N ASP A 271 -21.83 -23.65 -22.46
CA ASP A 271 -21.41 -24.14 -23.77
C ASP A 271 -19.92 -24.49 -23.79
N ASP A 272 -19.09 -23.83 -22.98
CA ASP A 272 -17.65 -24.11 -22.88
C ASP A 272 -17.29 -25.28 -21.94
N GLY A 273 -18.26 -25.90 -21.29
CA GLY A 273 -18.05 -27.06 -20.42
C GLY A 273 -17.23 -26.80 -19.17
N LEU A 274 -17.23 -25.56 -18.68
CA LEU A 274 -16.43 -25.09 -17.54
C LEU A 274 -17.16 -25.16 -16.18
N CYS A 275 -18.26 -25.87 -16.10
CA CYS A 275 -18.95 -26.12 -14.82
C CYS A 275 -18.72 -27.54 -14.30
#